data_a06e71efe145f01df4a54f6a5ad4b8c6
#
_entry.id   a06e71efe145f01df4a54f6a5ad4b8c6
#
_cell.length_a   1.000
_cell.length_b   1.000
_cell.length_c   1.000
_cell.angle_alpha   90.00
_cell.angle_beta   90.00
_cell.angle_gamma   90.00
#
_symmetry.space_group_name_H-M   'P 1'
#
loop_
_entity.id
_entity.type
_entity.pdbx_description
1 polymer ?
#
loop_
_entity_poly.entity_id
_entity_poly.type
_entity_poly.pdbx_seq_one_letter_code
_entity_poly.pdbx_strand_id
1 'polypeptide(L)'
;MRFLLLLAMATATCNALATPYPDSGRIYRDFKDDSFFKPAPRRDEPKAEIEGATPLAAEGEAIFVQGFEVHGNTLLPEERIHAILSAHQGRELSGLELHQVAEELAAAYLDAGYFAARVYLPPQAVTNGVLQLHVYEGFLEEDGIAFTNPGARLQDEQVHSFLSSNLSEGEVLTVEAVERTILLINDLPGVNSRSTLYPGEEVGSARFLLQIEEEPSISGNIDADNFGSYYTGEERLGATIYINSPSRRGDQVVVRAVTSGSDSNYGYVEYNTPLSGNGLRAGVSVDYLDYELGKQYRSLDATGNAGELRGFLAYPFLRGRHFNVFGQVDVSRLELEDSNNSGLEADRTIDKVEFSLHGDHDDDHWADGVTYYRLAVALGDVGINGNDAFKAFDDQNSETEGGFGRFNYEFARLQHIQGNLSTFLSLSGQFASQNLDSSQKFFIGGPFSVAGYPTGEISGDEGTLLHADLRYDFYNLPWRGNLQASVFYAAGWAKLFKDTWSGWNDPNPELDNHIMLQSAGFGFTQTWDETFVLRGLLGYQVGSNETEDPDSGEATDGSSKNYRAWVQGIYYF
;
A
#
# COMPACT_ATOMS: atom_id res chain seq x y z
N MET A 1 62.80 2.92 12.13
CA MET A 1 62.13 2.54 10.88
C MET A 1 61.10 1.38 11.01
N ARG A 2 61.30 0.36 11.82
CA ARG A 2 60.30 -0.69 12.06
C ARG A 2 59.09 -0.27 12.93
N PHE A 3 59.28 0.68 13.84
CA PHE A 3 58.20 1.20 14.70
C PHE A 3 57.24 2.17 13.96
N LEU A 4 57.74 2.92 12.99
CA LEU A 4 56.93 3.79 12.12
C LEU A 4 56.11 3.00 11.12
N LEU A 5 56.60 1.83 10.65
CA LEU A 5 55.83 0.94 9.76
C LEU A 5 54.70 0.21 10.50
N LEU A 6 54.87 -0.13 11.77
CA LEU A 6 53.80 -0.74 12.59
C LEU A 6 52.72 0.28 12.97
N LEU A 7 53.07 1.55 13.18
CA LEU A 7 52.10 2.61 13.43
C LEU A 7 51.33 2.98 12.16
N ALA A 8 52.00 2.97 10.99
CA ALA A 8 51.32 3.18 9.69
C ALA A 8 50.45 2.00 9.29
N MET A 9 50.80 0.76 9.65
CA MET A 9 49.90 -0.39 9.45
C MET A 9 48.72 -0.39 10.43
N ALA A 10 48.91 0.05 11.68
CA ALA A 10 47.80 0.17 12.63
C ALA A 10 46.81 1.30 12.28
N THR A 11 47.31 2.41 11.71
CA THR A 11 46.44 3.48 11.20
C THR A 11 45.74 3.12 9.88
N ALA A 12 46.38 2.30 9.01
CA ALA A 12 45.77 1.79 7.82
C ALA A 12 44.66 0.76 8.11
N THR A 13 44.81 -0.06 9.14
CA THR A 13 43.77 -1.02 9.56
C THR A 13 42.61 -0.35 10.32
N CYS A 14 42.84 0.77 11.03
CA CYS A 14 41.75 1.53 11.66
C CYS A 14 40.88 2.31 10.63
N ASN A 15 41.48 2.79 9.53
CA ASN A 15 40.72 3.44 8.45
C ASN A 15 39.95 2.45 7.57
N ALA A 16 40.24 1.14 7.64
CA ALA A 16 39.49 0.11 6.88
C ALA A 16 38.20 -0.32 7.58
N LEU A 17 37.97 0.08 8.83
CA LEU A 17 36.77 -0.28 9.61
C LEU A 17 35.61 0.74 9.47
N ALA A 18 35.91 1.98 9.10
CA ALA A 18 34.89 2.95 8.67
C ALA A 18 34.72 2.80 7.15
N THR A 19 33.87 1.90 6.71
CA THR A 19 33.68 1.64 5.30
C THR A 19 32.92 2.80 4.63
N PRO A 20 33.58 3.62 3.78
CA PRO A 20 32.88 4.64 2.99
C PRO A 20 32.11 4.05 1.81
N TYR A 21 32.07 2.73 1.67
CA TYR A 21 31.36 2.02 0.61
C TYR A 21 30.08 1.35 1.13
N PRO A 22 29.09 1.08 0.24
CA PRO A 22 27.85 0.41 0.59
C PRO A 22 28.12 -0.99 1.14
N ASP A 23 27.44 -1.34 2.25
CA ASP A 23 27.45 -2.66 2.85
C ASP A 23 26.18 -3.46 2.48
N SER A 24 26.10 -4.73 2.92
CA SER A 24 25.01 -5.64 2.66
C SER A 24 23.65 -5.07 3.09
N GLY A 25 23.59 -4.36 4.21
CA GLY A 25 22.36 -3.74 4.71
C GLY A 25 21.83 -2.65 3.78
N ARG A 26 22.71 -1.75 3.31
CA ARG A 26 22.37 -0.69 2.38
C ARG A 26 21.92 -1.26 1.01
N ILE A 27 22.70 -2.19 0.44
CA ILE A 27 22.39 -2.79 -0.86
C ILE A 27 21.10 -3.62 -0.79
N TYR A 28 20.88 -4.35 0.30
CA TYR A 28 19.62 -5.09 0.53
C TYR A 28 18.41 -4.16 0.50
N ARG A 29 18.50 -2.98 1.08
CA ARG A 29 17.44 -1.96 1.03
C ARG A 29 17.14 -1.49 -0.38
N ASP A 30 18.16 -1.26 -1.23
CA ASP A 30 17.99 -0.83 -2.61
C ASP A 30 17.15 -1.82 -3.43
N PHE A 31 17.15 -3.11 -3.10
CA PHE A 31 16.31 -4.13 -3.73
C PHE A 31 14.91 -4.25 -3.12
N LYS A 32 14.77 -3.92 -1.84
CA LYS A 32 13.52 -4.08 -1.10
C LYS A 32 12.60 -2.86 -1.18
N ASP A 33 13.15 -1.66 -1.27
CA ASP A 33 12.41 -0.40 -1.33
C ASP A 33 11.91 -0.04 -2.75
N ASP A 34 11.85 -0.97 -3.69
CA ASP A 34 11.25 -0.81 -5.02
C ASP A 34 9.75 -0.43 -5.00
N SER A 35 9.20 -0.28 -3.83
CA SER A 35 7.81 0.09 -3.63
C SER A 35 7.63 1.60 -3.56
N PHE A 36 7.71 2.29 -4.69
CA PHE A 36 6.92 3.49 -4.80
C PHE A 36 5.46 3.11 -4.53
N PHE A 37 4.76 3.90 -3.73
CA PHE A 37 3.35 3.71 -3.44
C PHE A 37 2.61 3.51 -4.76
N LYS A 38 2.39 2.26 -5.15
CA LYS A 38 1.55 1.92 -6.30
C LYS A 38 0.13 1.87 -5.76
N PRO A 39 -0.72 2.87 -6.07
CA PRO A 39 -2.14 2.67 -5.83
C PRO A 39 -2.51 1.36 -6.52
N ALA A 40 -3.11 0.45 -5.78
CA ALA A 40 -3.66 -0.75 -6.40
C ALA A 40 -4.55 -0.28 -7.57
N PRO A 41 -4.42 -0.87 -8.78
CA PRO A 41 -5.30 -0.51 -9.86
C PRO A 41 -6.73 -0.62 -9.34
N ARG A 42 -7.55 0.44 -9.52
CA ARG A 42 -8.98 0.36 -9.23
C ARG A 42 -9.50 -0.82 -10.04
N ARG A 43 -9.81 -1.92 -9.37
CA ARG A 43 -10.61 -2.97 -9.98
C ARG A 43 -12.00 -2.38 -10.18
N ASP A 44 -12.62 -2.65 -11.33
CA ASP A 44 -14.02 -2.27 -11.56
C ASP A 44 -14.84 -2.76 -10.38
N GLU A 45 -15.43 -1.81 -9.65
CA GLU A 45 -16.09 -2.08 -8.39
C GLU A 45 -17.31 -2.98 -8.63
N PRO A 46 -17.42 -4.12 -7.96
CA PRO A 46 -18.60 -4.96 -8.08
C PRO A 46 -19.81 -4.18 -7.56
N LYS A 47 -20.75 -3.87 -8.43
CA LYS A 47 -22.01 -3.26 -8.06
C LYS A 47 -22.98 -4.36 -7.64
N ALA A 48 -23.58 -4.23 -6.46
CA ALA A 48 -24.74 -5.02 -6.11
C ALA A 48 -25.91 -4.54 -7.00
N GLU A 49 -26.33 -5.34 -7.97
CA GLU A 49 -27.51 -5.05 -8.76
C GLU A 49 -28.76 -5.44 -7.98
N ILE A 50 -29.68 -4.49 -7.79
CA ILE A 50 -30.97 -4.74 -7.15
C ILE A 50 -31.99 -4.83 -8.26
N GLU A 51 -32.53 -6.02 -8.52
CA GLU A 51 -33.67 -6.17 -9.44
C GLU A 51 -34.94 -5.62 -8.78
N GLY A 52 -35.52 -4.62 -9.45
CA GLY A 52 -36.38 -3.62 -8.93
C GLY A 52 -37.81 -3.97 -8.57
N ALA A 53 -38.41 -3.10 -7.79
CA ALA A 53 -39.88 -2.99 -7.65
C ALA A 53 -40.39 -1.93 -8.64
N THR A 54 -41.40 -2.30 -9.44
CA THR A 54 -42.13 -1.37 -10.31
C THR A 54 -43.03 -0.49 -9.43
N PRO A 55 -42.96 0.86 -9.50
CA PRO A 55 -43.88 1.72 -8.79
C PRO A 55 -45.30 1.54 -9.31
N LEU A 56 -46.22 1.22 -8.43
CA LEU A 56 -47.67 1.29 -8.72
C LEU A 56 -48.09 2.76 -8.69
N ALA A 57 -48.52 3.31 -9.83
CA ALA A 57 -49.07 4.64 -9.90
C ALA A 57 -50.38 4.72 -9.08
N ALA A 58 -50.39 5.48 -8.00
CA ALA A 58 -51.57 5.73 -7.21
C ALA A 58 -52.29 6.99 -7.75
N GLU A 59 -53.34 6.82 -8.58
CA GLU A 59 -54.33 7.86 -8.83
C GLU A 59 -55.34 7.84 -7.66
N GLY A 60 -55.40 8.91 -6.87
CA GLY A 60 -56.31 9.06 -5.76
C GLY A 60 -56.62 10.52 -5.46
N GLU A 61 -57.82 10.79 -4.90
CA GLU A 61 -58.18 12.11 -4.40
C GLU A 61 -57.25 12.54 -3.25
N ALA A 62 -56.93 13.85 -3.15
CA ALA A 62 -56.12 14.39 -2.09
C ALA A 62 -56.78 14.19 -0.72
N ILE A 63 -55.98 13.81 0.26
CA ILE A 63 -56.43 13.52 1.64
C ILE A 63 -55.73 14.51 2.60
N PHE A 64 -56.50 15.10 3.53
CA PHE A 64 -55.91 15.92 4.60
C PHE A 64 -55.21 15.03 5.63
N VAL A 65 -53.88 15.20 5.77
CA VAL A 65 -53.05 14.41 6.66
C VAL A 65 -52.71 15.19 7.92
N GLN A 66 -53.25 14.75 9.06
CA GLN A 66 -52.98 15.34 10.38
C GLN A 66 -51.67 14.78 10.97
N GLY A 67 -51.35 13.51 10.69
CA GLY A 67 -50.16 12.85 11.20
C GLY A 67 -49.90 11.50 10.51
N PHE A 68 -48.74 10.95 10.85
CA PHE A 68 -48.35 9.62 10.42
C PHE A 68 -48.05 8.75 11.63
N GLU A 69 -48.38 7.48 11.55
CA GLU A 69 -48.01 6.44 12.48
C GLU A 69 -47.12 5.43 11.73
N VAL A 70 -45.90 5.20 12.23
CA VAL A 70 -44.92 4.31 11.58
C VAL A 70 -44.82 3.01 12.34
N HIS A 71 -45.06 1.90 11.67
CA HIS A 71 -44.96 0.55 12.23
C HIS A 71 -43.78 -0.20 11.62
N GLY A 72 -43.07 -1.01 12.44
CA GLY A 72 -41.96 -1.87 11.99
C GLY A 72 -40.60 -1.19 11.97
N ASN A 73 -40.48 0.06 12.43
CA ASN A 73 -39.20 0.70 12.62
C ASN A 73 -38.53 0.24 13.93
N THR A 74 -37.28 -0.26 13.82
CA THR A 74 -36.39 -0.58 14.94
C THR A 74 -35.01 0.02 14.79
N LEU A 75 -34.64 0.48 13.58
CA LEU A 75 -33.27 0.86 13.19
C LEU A 75 -33.05 2.38 13.13
N LEU A 76 -34.03 3.14 12.64
CA LEU A 76 -33.88 4.59 12.60
C LEU A 76 -34.34 5.25 13.90
N PRO A 77 -33.59 6.29 14.38
CA PRO A 77 -34.04 7.11 15.49
C PRO A 77 -35.40 7.77 15.22
N GLU A 78 -36.30 7.78 16.20
CA GLU A 78 -37.62 8.37 16.05
C GLU A 78 -37.55 9.86 15.67
N GLU A 79 -36.57 10.59 16.17
CA GLU A 79 -36.33 12.00 15.83
C GLU A 79 -36.09 12.20 14.33
N ARG A 80 -35.35 11.29 13.68
CA ARG A 80 -35.09 11.35 12.22
C ARG A 80 -36.36 11.10 11.41
N ILE A 81 -37.13 10.10 11.81
CA ILE A 81 -38.44 9.80 11.20
C ILE A 81 -39.40 10.99 11.38
N HIS A 82 -39.48 11.53 12.59
CA HIS A 82 -40.33 12.69 12.88
C HIS A 82 -39.93 13.93 12.08
N ALA A 83 -38.63 14.18 11.92
CA ALA A 83 -38.13 15.30 11.10
C ALA A 83 -38.59 15.22 9.64
N ILE A 84 -38.59 14.01 9.02
CA ILE A 84 -39.08 13.78 7.67
C ILE A 84 -40.58 13.97 7.59
N LEU A 85 -41.34 13.29 8.43
CA LEU A 85 -42.80 13.24 8.37
C LEU A 85 -43.46 14.55 8.75
N SER A 86 -42.87 15.35 9.65
CA SER A 86 -43.40 16.64 10.08
C SER A 86 -43.57 17.67 8.96
N ALA A 87 -42.72 17.58 7.91
CA ALA A 87 -42.81 18.43 6.72
C ALA A 87 -44.09 18.19 5.91
N HIS A 88 -44.72 17.03 6.07
CA HIS A 88 -45.88 16.57 5.33
C HIS A 88 -47.19 16.54 6.14
N GLN A 89 -47.17 16.98 7.38
CA GLN A 89 -48.35 17.07 8.28
C GLN A 89 -49.11 18.38 8.11
N GLY A 90 -50.40 18.37 8.40
CA GLY A 90 -51.27 19.55 8.44
C GLY A 90 -51.68 20.09 7.06
N ARG A 91 -51.53 19.30 6.00
CA ARG A 91 -51.90 19.68 4.62
C ARG A 91 -52.60 18.56 3.86
N GLU A 92 -53.22 18.90 2.74
CA GLU A 92 -53.76 17.91 1.80
C GLU A 92 -52.60 17.30 0.97
N LEU A 93 -52.60 15.97 0.86
CA LEU A 93 -51.62 15.21 0.07
C LEU A 93 -52.36 14.35 -0.96
N SER A 94 -51.93 14.44 -2.21
CA SER A 94 -52.36 13.54 -3.28
C SER A 94 -51.76 12.14 -3.12
N GLY A 95 -52.27 11.14 -3.80
CA GLY A 95 -51.70 9.80 -3.80
C GLY A 95 -50.21 9.77 -4.20
N LEU A 96 -49.82 10.63 -5.17
CA LEU A 96 -48.44 10.77 -5.60
C LEU A 96 -47.55 11.36 -4.48
N GLU A 97 -48.01 12.40 -3.76
CA GLU A 97 -47.28 13.00 -2.67
C GLU A 97 -47.14 12.04 -1.47
N LEU A 98 -48.18 11.21 -1.20
CA LEU A 98 -48.10 10.15 -0.19
C LEU A 98 -47.05 9.09 -0.54
N HIS A 99 -46.92 8.77 -1.83
CA HIS A 99 -45.86 7.86 -2.29
C HIS A 99 -44.48 8.49 -2.11
N GLN A 100 -44.33 9.79 -2.43
CA GLN A 100 -43.08 10.52 -2.18
C GLN A 100 -42.69 10.53 -0.70
N VAL A 101 -43.63 10.67 0.23
CA VAL A 101 -43.34 10.56 1.66
C VAL A 101 -42.78 9.18 2.03
N ALA A 102 -43.34 8.13 1.48
CA ALA A 102 -42.82 6.77 1.70
C ALA A 102 -41.43 6.59 1.09
N GLU A 103 -41.18 7.16 -0.09
CA GLU A 103 -39.85 7.15 -0.75
C GLU A 103 -38.81 7.97 0.03
N GLU A 104 -39.18 9.16 0.55
CA GLU A 104 -38.29 9.96 1.40
C GLU A 104 -37.89 9.22 2.68
N LEU A 105 -38.85 8.50 3.29
CA LEU A 105 -38.54 7.69 4.47
C LEU A 105 -37.68 6.47 4.08
N ALA A 106 -37.94 5.81 2.95
CA ALA A 106 -37.10 4.71 2.44
C ALA A 106 -35.68 5.19 2.12
N ALA A 107 -35.55 6.39 1.55
CA ALA A 107 -34.24 7.00 1.28
C ALA A 107 -33.44 7.24 2.59
N ALA A 108 -34.11 7.60 3.69
CA ALA A 108 -33.44 7.76 4.98
C ALA A 108 -32.90 6.44 5.56
N TYR A 109 -33.52 5.30 5.25
CA TYR A 109 -33.00 3.97 5.56
C TYR A 109 -31.79 3.64 4.68
N LEU A 110 -31.89 3.95 3.37
CA LEU A 110 -30.77 3.76 2.43
C LEU A 110 -29.53 4.57 2.86
N ASP A 111 -29.71 5.84 3.21
CA ASP A 111 -28.64 6.71 3.71
C ASP A 111 -28.02 6.19 5.03
N ALA A 112 -28.78 5.45 5.81
CA ALA A 112 -28.30 4.78 7.01
C ALA A 112 -27.68 3.40 6.75
N GLY A 113 -27.57 2.99 5.47
CA GLY A 113 -26.96 1.71 5.05
C GLY A 113 -27.93 0.52 4.97
N TYR A 114 -29.23 0.74 5.13
CA TYR A 114 -30.27 -0.31 5.07
C TYR A 114 -30.95 -0.35 3.70
N PHE A 115 -30.24 -0.73 2.67
CA PHE A 115 -30.69 -0.64 1.27
C PHE A 115 -31.84 -1.60 0.90
N ALA A 116 -32.05 -2.68 1.69
CA ALA A 116 -33.15 -3.61 1.51
C ALA A 116 -34.46 -3.12 2.17
N ALA A 117 -34.40 -2.03 2.94
CA ALA A 117 -35.56 -1.46 3.60
C ALA A 117 -36.60 -0.97 2.58
N ARG A 118 -37.87 -1.18 2.89
CA ARG A 118 -39.01 -0.73 2.09
C ARG A 118 -40.04 -0.07 3.00
N VAL A 119 -40.62 1.03 2.52
CA VAL A 119 -41.71 1.71 3.21
C VAL A 119 -42.95 1.55 2.35
N TYR A 120 -43.98 1.03 2.92
CA TYR A 120 -45.23 0.72 2.27
C TYR A 120 -46.40 1.46 2.91
N LEU A 121 -47.25 2.07 2.07
CA LEU A 121 -48.52 2.65 2.46
C LEU A 121 -49.61 1.61 2.22
N PRO A 122 -50.13 0.92 3.24
CA PRO A 122 -51.18 -0.09 3.05
C PRO A 122 -52.51 0.55 2.67
N PRO A 123 -53.36 -0.16 1.91
CA PRO A 123 -54.73 0.24 1.75
C PRO A 123 -55.44 0.34 3.10
N GLN A 124 -55.86 1.54 3.48
CA GLN A 124 -56.39 1.82 4.80
C GLN A 124 -57.54 2.83 4.79
N ALA A 125 -58.41 2.77 5.75
CA ALA A 125 -59.40 3.82 6.02
C ALA A 125 -58.76 4.89 6.90
N VAL A 126 -58.62 6.12 6.37
CA VAL A 126 -58.04 7.22 7.11
C VAL A 126 -58.98 7.64 8.23
N THR A 127 -58.55 7.45 9.50
CA THR A 127 -59.32 7.85 10.68
C THR A 127 -58.64 9.07 11.33
N ASN A 128 -59.36 10.15 11.49
CA ASN A 128 -58.87 11.40 12.07
C ASN A 128 -57.64 12.01 11.35
N GLY A 129 -57.47 11.74 10.05
CA GLY A 129 -56.35 12.27 9.28
C GLY A 129 -54.98 11.62 9.60
N VAL A 130 -54.94 10.53 10.36
CA VAL A 130 -53.71 9.79 10.65
C VAL A 130 -53.54 8.65 9.63
N LEU A 131 -52.36 8.62 9.01
CA LEU A 131 -51.98 7.59 8.05
C LEU A 131 -50.95 6.64 8.63
N GLN A 132 -51.11 5.34 8.40
CA GLN A 132 -50.15 4.32 8.81
C GLN A 132 -49.18 4.05 7.69
N LEU A 133 -47.88 4.08 8.01
CA LEU A 133 -46.78 3.65 7.17
C LEU A 133 -46.17 2.38 7.75
N HIS A 134 -45.96 1.36 6.93
CA HIS A 134 -45.30 0.14 7.35
C HIS A 134 -43.89 0.09 6.77
N VAL A 135 -42.93 -0.11 7.67
CA VAL A 135 -41.51 -0.29 7.32
C VAL A 135 -41.16 -1.77 7.39
N TYR A 136 -40.58 -2.26 6.35
CA TYR A 136 -39.88 -3.54 6.30
C TYR A 136 -38.39 -3.24 6.22
N GLU A 137 -37.64 -3.52 7.27
CA GLU A 137 -36.24 -3.09 7.41
C GLU A 137 -35.27 -3.90 6.54
N GLY A 138 -35.74 -4.98 5.92
CA GLY A 138 -34.97 -5.78 4.97
C GLY A 138 -33.99 -6.74 5.68
N PHE A 139 -34.33 -8.01 5.72
CA PHE A 139 -33.49 -9.04 6.32
C PHE A 139 -33.11 -10.11 5.28
N LEU A 140 -32.00 -10.80 5.56
CA LEU A 140 -31.56 -11.93 4.73
C LEU A 140 -32.43 -13.16 5.10
N GLU A 141 -33.10 -13.74 4.11
CA GLU A 141 -33.97 -14.89 4.28
C GLU A 141 -33.21 -16.12 4.77
N GLU A 142 -33.85 -17.00 5.56
CA GLU A 142 -33.29 -18.32 5.87
C GLU A 142 -33.10 -19.11 4.57
N ASP A 143 -31.95 -19.79 4.41
CA ASP A 143 -31.51 -20.41 3.14
C ASP A 143 -31.44 -19.41 1.96
N GLY A 144 -31.36 -18.11 2.25
CA GLY A 144 -31.34 -17.02 1.26
C GLY A 144 -29.96 -16.75 0.64
N ILE A 145 -28.91 -17.42 1.10
CA ILE A 145 -27.55 -17.29 0.57
C ILE A 145 -27.28 -18.38 -0.45
N ALA A 146 -27.03 -17.99 -1.70
CA ALA A 146 -26.63 -18.91 -2.76
C ALA A 146 -25.36 -18.42 -3.45
N PHE A 147 -24.57 -19.34 -4.03
CA PHE A 147 -23.44 -18.98 -4.85
C PHE A 147 -23.28 -19.93 -6.04
N THR A 148 -22.60 -19.44 -7.08
CA THR A 148 -22.14 -20.24 -8.22
C THR A 148 -20.61 -20.15 -8.31
N ASN A 149 -19.96 -21.31 -8.41
CA ASN A 149 -18.50 -21.44 -8.46
C ASN A 149 -18.12 -22.45 -9.56
N PRO A 150 -18.38 -22.14 -10.86
CA PRO A 150 -18.25 -23.10 -11.94
C PRO A 150 -16.83 -23.55 -12.24
N GLY A 151 -15.84 -22.69 -11.93
CA GLY A 151 -14.44 -22.94 -12.23
C GLY A 151 -13.70 -23.73 -11.15
N ALA A 152 -14.23 -23.72 -9.92
CA ALA A 152 -13.62 -24.34 -8.74
C ALA A 152 -12.20 -23.83 -8.41
N ARG A 153 -11.88 -22.55 -8.73
CA ARG A 153 -10.65 -21.87 -8.27
C ARG A 153 -10.59 -21.76 -6.76
N LEU A 154 -11.76 -21.65 -6.11
CA LEU A 154 -11.92 -21.82 -4.68
C LEU A 154 -12.65 -23.13 -4.39
N GLN A 155 -12.38 -23.73 -3.24
CA GLN A 155 -13.22 -24.79 -2.69
C GLN A 155 -14.52 -24.17 -2.19
N ASP A 156 -15.64 -24.88 -2.33
CA ASP A 156 -16.95 -24.37 -1.89
C ASP A 156 -16.97 -24.09 -0.38
N GLU A 157 -16.23 -24.86 0.40
CA GLU A 157 -16.07 -24.64 1.85
C GLU A 157 -15.42 -23.28 2.16
N GLN A 158 -14.50 -22.82 1.31
CA GLN A 158 -13.90 -21.48 1.45
C GLN A 158 -14.94 -20.40 1.16
N VAL A 159 -15.69 -20.55 0.07
CA VAL A 159 -16.77 -19.60 -0.26
C VAL A 159 -17.77 -19.51 0.90
N HIS A 160 -18.22 -20.66 1.41
CA HIS A 160 -19.11 -20.71 2.58
C HIS A 160 -18.52 -20.02 3.80
N SER A 161 -17.22 -20.21 4.06
CA SER A 161 -16.54 -19.56 5.20
C SER A 161 -16.59 -18.04 5.10
N PHE A 162 -16.36 -17.47 3.89
CA PHE A 162 -16.46 -16.01 3.69
C PHE A 162 -17.88 -15.50 3.80
N LEU A 163 -18.84 -16.21 3.22
CA LEU A 163 -20.26 -15.83 3.29
C LEU A 163 -20.75 -15.85 4.75
N SER A 164 -20.59 -16.96 5.45
CA SER A 164 -21.08 -17.13 6.82
C SER A 164 -20.36 -16.31 7.88
N SER A 165 -19.12 -15.84 7.59
CA SER A 165 -18.39 -14.96 8.51
C SER A 165 -18.83 -13.50 8.44
N ASN A 166 -19.52 -13.09 7.37
CA ASN A 166 -19.85 -11.70 7.12
C ASN A 166 -21.36 -11.45 6.90
N LEU A 167 -22.15 -12.48 6.58
CA LEU A 167 -23.58 -12.43 6.38
C LEU A 167 -24.28 -13.40 7.33
N SER A 168 -25.33 -12.96 7.99
CA SER A 168 -26.14 -13.77 8.91
C SER A 168 -27.57 -13.86 8.36
N GLU A 169 -28.06 -15.08 8.16
CA GLU A 169 -29.44 -15.32 7.79
C GLU A 169 -30.38 -14.92 8.93
N GLY A 170 -31.54 -14.36 8.58
CA GLY A 170 -32.50 -13.82 9.54
C GLY A 170 -32.15 -12.44 10.12
N GLU A 171 -30.95 -11.92 9.86
CA GLU A 171 -30.55 -10.59 10.30
C GLU A 171 -30.76 -9.52 9.24
N VAL A 172 -30.81 -8.26 9.68
CA VAL A 172 -30.94 -7.10 8.78
C VAL A 172 -29.75 -7.01 7.83
N LEU A 173 -30.04 -6.91 6.54
CA LEU A 173 -29.02 -6.85 5.50
C LEU A 173 -28.53 -5.40 5.31
N THR A 174 -27.26 -5.15 5.64
CA THR A 174 -26.64 -3.83 5.47
C THR A 174 -25.74 -3.77 4.22
N VAL A 175 -25.61 -2.56 3.64
CA VAL A 175 -24.67 -2.28 2.55
C VAL A 175 -23.25 -2.69 2.97
N GLU A 176 -22.86 -2.33 4.18
CA GLU A 176 -21.51 -2.62 4.70
C GLU A 176 -21.19 -4.12 4.74
N ALA A 177 -22.13 -4.95 5.24
CA ALA A 177 -21.94 -6.40 5.32
C ALA A 177 -21.81 -7.04 3.94
N VAL A 178 -22.65 -6.62 2.97
CA VAL A 178 -22.63 -7.10 1.58
C VAL A 178 -21.33 -6.68 0.89
N GLU A 179 -20.98 -5.40 0.96
CA GLU A 179 -19.76 -4.87 0.36
C GLU A 179 -18.52 -5.54 0.94
N ARG A 180 -18.42 -5.63 2.27
CA ARG A 180 -17.30 -6.31 2.93
C ARG A 180 -17.15 -7.75 2.43
N THR A 181 -18.24 -8.47 2.32
CA THR A 181 -18.23 -9.88 1.84
C THR A 181 -17.66 -9.98 0.44
N ILE A 182 -18.17 -9.17 -0.49
CA ILE A 182 -17.74 -9.19 -1.89
C ILE A 182 -16.28 -8.77 -2.01
N LEU A 183 -15.88 -7.71 -1.31
CA LEU A 183 -14.53 -7.18 -1.36
C LEU A 183 -13.51 -8.16 -0.78
N LEU A 184 -13.83 -8.83 0.33
CA LEU A 184 -12.96 -9.87 0.91
C LEU A 184 -12.78 -11.08 -0.02
N ILE A 185 -13.80 -11.44 -0.78
CA ILE A 185 -13.69 -12.52 -1.79
C ILE A 185 -12.88 -12.04 -3.00
N ASN A 186 -13.06 -10.80 -3.45
CA ASN A 186 -12.29 -10.20 -4.54
C ASN A 186 -10.82 -9.91 -4.17
N ASP A 187 -10.50 -9.85 -2.88
CA ASP A 187 -9.12 -9.80 -2.39
C ASP A 187 -8.38 -11.15 -2.50
N LEU A 188 -9.10 -12.23 -2.82
CA LEU A 188 -8.49 -13.54 -3.02
C LEU A 188 -7.83 -13.64 -4.39
N PRO A 189 -6.57 -14.08 -4.48
CA PRO A 189 -5.86 -14.22 -5.74
C PRO A 189 -6.52 -15.21 -6.71
N GLY A 190 -6.67 -14.79 -7.96
CA GLY A 190 -7.24 -15.62 -9.03
C GLY A 190 -8.75 -15.73 -9.02
N VAL A 191 -9.43 -14.80 -8.34
CA VAL A 191 -10.88 -14.77 -8.17
C VAL A 191 -11.41 -13.37 -8.43
N ASN A 192 -12.52 -13.28 -9.13
CA ASN A 192 -13.37 -12.11 -9.19
C ASN A 192 -14.79 -12.53 -8.85
N SER A 193 -15.56 -11.69 -8.16
CA SER A 193 -16.94 -12.02 -7.81
C SER A 193 -17.90 -10.87 -8.07
N ARG A 194 -19.14 -11.25 -8.40
CA ARG A 194 -20.27 -10.33 -8.53
C ARG A 194 -21.40 -10.83 -7.66
N SER A 195 -22.21 -9.92 -7.16
CA SER A 195 -23.39 -10.28 -6.38
C SER A 195 -24.64 -9.66 -6.95
N THR A 196 -25.75 -10.38 -6.79
CA THR A 196 -27.09 -9.90 -7.09
C THR A 196 -28.00 -10.18 -5.91
N LEU A 197 -28.84 -9.21 -5.58
CA LEU A 197 -29.85 -9.31 -4.55
C LEU A 197 -31.21 -9.44 -5.18
N TYR A 198 -31.94 -10.45 -4.77
CA TYR A 198 -33.30 -10.72 -5.20
C TYR A 198 -34.27 -10.52 -4.04
N PRO A 199 -35.54 -10.15 -4.31
CA PRO A 199 -36.60 -10.24 -3.30
C PRO A 199 -36.74 -11.69 -2.82
N GLY A 200 -36.88 -11.88 -1.51
CA GLY A 200 -37.18 -13.18 -0.93
C GLY A 200 -38.65 -13.58 -1.03
N GLU A 201 -39.02 -14.73 -0.48
CA GLU A 201 -40.40 -15.22 -0.46
C GLU A 201 -41.23 -14.53 0.62
N GLU A 202 -40.60 -14.16 1.72
CA GLU A 202 -41.24 -13.41 2.79
C GLU A 202 -41.24 -11.91 2.53
N VAL A 203 -42.29 -11.22 2.97
CA VAL A 203 -42.38 -9.76 2.78
C VAL A 203 -41.27 -9.07 3.59
N GLY A 204 -40.42 -8.33 2.90
CA GLY A 204 -39.28 -7.64 3.51
C GLY A 204 -38.02 -8.51 3.59
N SER A 205 -38.02 -9.73 3.07
CA SER A 205 -36.80 -10.53 2.96
C SER A 205 -36.07 -10.31 1.64
N ALA A 206 -34.77 -10.58 1.63
CA ALA A 206 -33.89 -10.55 0.49
C ALA A 206 -33.08 -11.86 0.38
N ARG A 207 -32.74 -12.22 -0.83
CA ARG A 207 -31.84 -13.34 -1.18
C ARG A 207 -30.56 -12.80 -1.80
N PHE A 208 -29.43 -13.36 -1.41
CA PHE A 208 -28.12 -12.99 -1.90
C PHE A 208 -27.55 -14.10 -2.79
N LEU A 209 -27.25 -13.76 -4.04
CA LEU A 209 -26.57 -14.65 -4.98
C LEU A 209 -25.17 -14.11 -5.26
N LEU A 210 -24.15 -14.92 -4.98
CA LEU A 210 -22.76 -14.65 -5.34
C LEU A 210 -22.39 -15.45 -6.60
N GLN A 211 -21.79 -14.79 -7.57
CA GLN A 211 -21.24 -15.42 -8.78
C GLN A 211 -19.73 -15.24 -8.76
N ILE A 212 -19.00 -16.35 -8.78
CA ILE A 212 -17.53 -16.37 -8.78
C ILE A 212 -17.06 -16.62 -10.21
N GLU A 213 -16.16 -15.75 -10.67
CA GLU A 213 -15.47 -15.85 -11.95
C GLU A 213 -14.00 -16.14 -11.69
N GLU A 214 -13.38 -17.01 -12.50
CA GLU A 214 -11.95 -17.29 -12.37
C GLU A 214 -11.11 -16.26 -13.10
N GLU A 215 -10.05 -15.81 -12.45
CA GLU A 215 -8.94 -15.09 -13.05
C GLU A 215 -7.78 -16.05 -13.39
N PRO A 216 -6.77 -15.61 -14.15
CA PRO A 216 -5.61 -16.45 -14.47
C PRO A 216 -4.93 -17.05 -13.24
N SER A 217 -4.63 -18.34 -13.31
CA SER A 217 -3.90 -19.04 -12.24
C SER A 217 -2.45 -18.64 -12.11
N ILE A 218 -1.89 -18.11 -13.20
CA ILE A 218 -0.53 -17.59 -13.25
C ILE A 218 -0.61 -16.24 -13.93
N SER A 219 0.01 -15.25 -13.31
CA SER A 219 0.23 -13.91 -13.86
C SER A 219 1.62 -13.43 -13.45
N GLY A 220 2.08 -12.37 -14.06
CA GLY A 220 3.40 -11.87 -13.70
C GLY A 220 3.83 -10.68 -14.53
N ASN A 221 5.08 -10.30 -14.31
CA ASN A 221 5.73 -9.27 -15.10
C ASN A 221 7.22 -9.56 -15.28
N ILE A 222 7.76 -9.02 -16.36
CA ILE A 222 9.21 -8.88 -16.59
C ILE A 222 9.48 -7.39 -16.65
N ASP A 223 10.46 -6.94 -15.90
CA ASP A 223 10.86 -5.53 -15.85
C ASP A 223 12.36 -5.36 -16.11
N ALA A 224 12.70 -4.24 -16.75
CA ALA A 224 14.08 -3.83 -16.95
C ALA A 224 14.19 -2.33 -16.68
N ASP A 225 15.19 -1.93 -15.92
CA ASP A 225 15.42 -0.55 -15.52
C ASP A 225 16.91 -0.23 -15.30
N ASN A 226 17.20 1.05 -15.05
CA ASN A 226 18.49 1.56 -14.63
C ASN A 226 18.44 2.15 -13.20
N PHE A 227 17.69 1.53 -12.30
CA PHE A 227 17.46 2.01 -10.94
C PHE A 227 18.44 1.46 -9.91
N GLY A 228 19.32 0.54 -10.33
CA GLY A 228 20.31 -0.08 -9.48
C GLY A 228 21.38 0.90 -8.97
N SER A 229 22.12 0.46 -7.96
CA SER A 229 23.25 1.21 -7.43
C SER A 229 24.43 1.22 -8.42
N TYR A 230 25.13 2.33 -8.49
CA TYR A 230 26.35 2.47 -9.29
C TYR A 230 27.39 1.40 -8.97
N TYR A 231 27.45 0.97 -7.72
CA TYR A 231 28.48 0.03 -7.26
C TYR A 231 28.14 -1.43 -7.48
N THR A 232 26.87 -1.78 -7.63
CA THR A 232 26.37 -3.16 -7.80
C THR A 232 25.60 -3.36 -9.09
N GLY A 233 25.72 -2.41 -10.04
CA GLY A 233 25.10 -2.45 -11.35
C GLY A 233 23.82 -1.62 -11.44
N GLU A 234 23.88 -0.59 -12.30
CA GLU A 234 22.77 0.34 -12.52
C GLU A 234 21.63 -0.30 -13.32
N GLU A 235 21.96 -1.08 -14.37
CA GLU A 235 20.97 -1.77 -15.19
C GLU A 235 20.51 -3.06 -14.51
N ARG A 236 19.21 -3.20 -14.31
CA ARG A 236 18.60 -4.37 -13.69
C ARG A 236 17.59 -5.05 -14.62
N LEU A 237 17.48 -6.36 -14.49
CA LEU A 237 16.45 -7.18 -15.10
C LEU A 237 15.72 -7.94 -14.01
N GLY A 238 14.41 -7.74 -13.91
CA GLY A 238 13.53 -8.37 -12.93
C GLY A 238 12.47 -9.25 -13.58
N ALA A 239 12.00 -10.24 -12.83
CA ALA A 239 10.82 -11.04 -13.19
C ALA A 239 10.05 -11.38 -11.91
N THR A 240 8.72 -11.22 -11.96
CA THR A 240 7.81 -11.62 -10.87
C THR A 240 6.74 -12.55 -11.41
N ILE A 241 6.49 -13.65 -10.72
CA ILE A 241 5.45 -14.62 -11.04
C ILE A 241 4.53 -14.75 -9.82
N TYR A 242 3.24 -14.65 -10.08
CA TYR A 242 2.16 -14.90 -9.10
C TYR A 242 1.48 -16.21 -9.47
N ILE A 243 1.44 -17.16 -8.55
CA ILE A 243 0.68 -18.41 -8.67
C ILE A 243 -0.54 -18.26 -7.77
N ASN A 244 -1.70 -18.06 -8.39
CA ASN A 244 -2.94 -17.71 -7.73
C ASN A 244 -3.73 -18.96 -7.33
N SER A 245 -4.08 -19.05 -6.07
CA SER A 245 -4.90 -20.13 -5.47
C SER A 245 -4.40 -21.54 -5.77
N PRO A 246 -3.10 -21.87 -5.58
CA PRO A 246 -2.56 -23.19 -5.89
C PRO A 246 -3.21 -24.32 -5.08
N SER A 247 -3.62 -24.06 -3.84
CA SER A 247 -4.35 -25.02 -3.01
C SER A 247 -5.87 -24.88 -3.09
N ARG A 248 -6.38 -23.98 -3.94
CA ARG A 248 -7.81 -23.67 -4.12
C ARG A 248 -8.46 -23.07 -2.86
N ARG A 249 -7.68 -22.30 -2.08
CA ARG A 249 -8.13 -21.65 -0.84
C ARG A 249 -8.08 -20.11 -0.90
N GLY A 250 -7.71 -19.53 -2.06
CA GLY A 250 -7.41 -18.11 -2.17
C GLY A 250 -6.02 -17.77 -1.62
N ASP A 251 -5.13 -18.74 -1.63
CA ASP A 251 -3.72 -18.63 -1.31
C ASP A 251 -2.91 -18.15 -2.53
N GLN A 252 -1.69 -17.68 -2.30
CA GLN A 252 -0.80 -17.23 -3.35
C GLN A 252 0.64 -17.61 -3.07
N VAL A 253 1.37 -17.98 -4.12
CA VAL A 253 2.82 -17.99 -4.14
C VAL A 253 3.30 -16.85 -5.00
N VAL A 254 4.24 -16.06 -4.49
CA VAL A 254 4.94 -15.01 -5.23
C VAL A 254 6.40 -15.41 -5.36
N VAL A 255 6.95 -15.34 -6.57
CA VAL A 255 8.37 -15.55 -6.84
C VAL A 255 8.89 -14.32 -7.59
N ARG A 256 9.95 -13.68 -7.08
CA ARG A 256 10.63 -12.57 -7.75
C ARG A 256 12.13 -12.88 -7.84
N ALA A 257 12.72 -12.55 -8.99
CA ALA A 257 14.15 -12.55 -9.17
C ALA A 257 14.57 -11.24 -9.85
N VAL A 258 15.67 -10.66 -9.41
CA VAL A 258 16.28 -9.46 -10.00
C VAL A 258 17.79 -9.68 -10.11
N THR A 259 18.37 -9.27 -11.22
CA THR A 259 19.82 -9.32 -11.43
C THR A 259 20.31 -8.01 -12.05
N SER A 260 21.49 -7.56 -11.66
CA SER A 260 22.24 -6.52 -12.36
C SER A 260 23.41 -7.09 -13.18
N GLY A 261 23.35 -8.37 -13.52
CA GLY A 261 24.40 -9.09 -14.24
C GLY A 261 25.33 -9.85 -13.29
N SER A 262 26.63 -9.52 -13.30
CA SER A 262 27.61 -10.18 -12.42
C SER A 262 27.67 -9.59 -11.02
N ASP A 263 27.14 -8.39 -10.81
CA ASP A 263 27.47 -7.59 -9.64
C ASP A 263 26.44 -7.76 -8.51
N SER A 264 25.19 -8.13 -8.82
CA SER A 264 24.22 -8.50 -7.78
C SER A 264 23.07 -9.37 -8.27
N ASN A 265 22.56 -10.25 -7.40
CA ASN A 265 21.41 -11.10 -7.64
C ASN A 265 20.53 -11.13 -6.42
N TYR A 266 19.22 -10.95 -6.62
CA TYR A 266 18.19 -10.98 -5.58
C TYR A 266 17.12 -11.99 -5.94
N GLY A 267 16.71 -12.78 -4.97
CA GLY A 267 15.61 -13.75 -5.08
C GLY A 267 14.64 -13.61 -3.89
N TYR A 268 13.35 -13.72 -4.16
CA TYR A 268 12.28 -13.64 -3.17
C TYR A 268 11.22 -14.70 -3.45
N VAL A 269 10.74 -15.36 -2.41
CA VAL A 269 9.60 -16.27 -2.45
C VAL A 269 8.69 -15.99 -1.25
N GLU A 270 7.40 -15.84 -1.51
CA GLU A 270 6.37 -15.71 -0.47
C GLU A 270 5.25 -16.73 -0.71
N TYR A 271 4.73 -17.30 0.35
CA TYR A 271 3.46 -18.00 0.38
C TYR A 271 2.54 -17.33 1.39
N ASN A 272 1.32 -17.02 0.97
CA ASN A 272 0.30 -16.46 1.85
C ASN A 272 -1.06 -17.13 1.63
N THR A 273 -1.89 -17.20 2.68
CA THR A 273 -3.17 -17.90 2.65
C THR A 273 -4.18 -17.24 3.59
N PRO A 274 -5.48 -17.17 3.24
CA PRO A 274 -6.52 -16.82 4.19
C PRO A 274 -6.64 -17.89 5.27
N LEU A 275 -6.77 -17.48 6.53
CA LEU A 275 -6.97 -18.36 7.68
C LEU A 275 -8.45 -18.47 8.06
N SER A 276 -9.26 -17.46 7.72
CA SER A 276 -10.68 -17.40 8.07
C SER A 276 -11.46 -16.52 7.09
N GLY A 277 -12.77 -16.72 7.04
CA GLY A 277 -13.67 -15.99 6.15
C GLY A 277 -13.85 -14.50 6.50
N ASN A 278 -13.40 -14.05 7.68
CA ASN A 278 -13.42 -12.63 8.05
C ASN A 278 -12.25 -11.81 7.48
N GLY A 279 -11.39 -12.44 6.65
CA GLY A 279 -10.28 -11.81 5.96
C GLY A 279 -8.92 -11.94 6.64
N LEU A 280 -8.81 -12.63 7.80
CA LEU A 280 -7.50 -12.88 8.41
C LEU A 280 -6.64 -13.73 7.48
N ARG A 281 -5.41 -13.24 7.19
CA ARG A 281 -4.41 -13.91 6.36
C ARG A 281 -3.11 -14.12 7.13
N ALA A 282 -2.39 -15.19 6.77
CA ALA A 282 -1.01 -15.41 7.21
C ALA A 282 -0.11 -15.65 6.01
N GLY A 283 1.16 -15.33 6.16
CA GLY A 283 2.15 -15.62 5.14
C GLY A 283 3.54 -15.81 5.72
N VAL A 284 4.40 -16.39 4.90
CA VAL A 284 5.82 -16.56 5.16
C VAL A 284 6.58 -16.20 3.90
N SER A 285 7.70 -15.50 4.03
CA SER A 285 8.59 -15.20 2.91
C SER A 285 10.04 -15.45 3.29
N VAL A 286 10.82 -15.75 2.26
CA VAL A 286 12.26 -15.80 2.32
C VAL A 286 12.80 -15.00 1.14
N ASP A 287 13.83 -14.21 1.40
CA ASP A 287 14.61 -13.54 0.36
C ASP A 287 16.11 -13.70 0.59
N TYR A 288 16.85 -13.54 -0.49
CA TYR A 288 18.29 -13.64 -0.48
C TYR A 288 18.88 -12.71 -1.54
N LEU A 289 19.90 -11.98 -1.16
CA LEU A 289 20.73 -11.13 -2.02
C LEU A 289 22.18 -11.56 -1.90
N ASP A 290 22.89 -11.62 -3.03
CA ASP A 290 24.34 -11.62 -3.11
C ASP A 290 24.83 -10.44 -3.95
N TYR A 291 25.97 -9.89 -3.59
CA TYR A 291 26.56 -8.78 -4.32
C TYR A 291 28.10 -8.77 -4.28
N GLU A 292 28.69 -8.11 -5.30
CA GLU A 292 30.11 -7.74 -5.39
C GLU A 292 30.21 -6.24 -5.72
N LEU A 293 31.06 -5.50 -5.03
CA LEU A 293 31.28 -4.09 -5.33
C LEU A 293 32.20 -3.89 -6.52
N GLY A 294 31.69 -3.21 -7.54
CA GLY A 294 32.42 -2.83 -8.74
C GLY A 294 33.13 -1.48 -8.66
N LYS A 295 33.45 -0.94 -9.83
CA LYS A 295 33.98 0.42 -10.04
C LYS A 295 35.28 0.66 -9.24
N GLN A 296 35.35 1.77 -8.48
CA GLN A 296 36.53 2.11 -7.67
C GLN A 296 36.78 1.14 -6.52
N TYR A 297 35.78 0.40 -6.06
CA TYR A 297 35.91 -0.58 -4.98
C TYR A 297 36.31 -1.98 -5.43
N ARG A 298 36.41 -2.23 -6.75
CA ARG A 298 36.80 -3.54 -7.30
C ARG A 298 38.12 -4.08 -6.73
N SER A 299 39.07 -3.18 -6.40
CA SER A 299 40.35 -3.58 -5.81
C SER A 299 40.25 -4.09 -4.38
N LEU A 300 39.14 -3.82 -3.71
CA LEU A 300 38.88 -4.29 -2.35
C LEU A 300 38.32 -5.71 -2.32
N ASP A 301 37.86 -6.24 -3.47
CA ASP A 301 37.20 -7.55 -3.57
C ASP A 301 36.05 -7.65 -2.53
N ALA A 302 35.32 -6.52 -2.36
CA ALA A 302 34.30 -6.41 -1.36
C ALA A 302 33.02 -7.11 -1.84
N THR A 303 32.59 -8.10 -1.10
CA THR A 303 31.41 -8.93 -1.36
C THR A 303 30.55 -9.04 -0.11
N GLY A 304 29.27 -9.36 -0.29
CA GLY A 304 28.41 -9.66 0.83
C GLY A 304 27.13 -10.34 0.40
N ASN A 305 26.38 -10.75 1.39
CA ASN A 305 25.07 -11.32 1.21
C ASN A 305 24.10 -10.86 2.30
N ALA A 306 22.81 -10.94 2.01
CA ALA A 306 21.73 -10.67 2.93
C ALA A 306 20.63 -11.72 2.75
N GLY A 307 20.10 -12.25 3.83
CA GLY A 307 18.99 -13.20 3.80
C GLY A 307 17.95 -12.89 4.88
N GLU A 308 16.67 -12.72 4.51
CA GLU A 308 15.59 -12.53 5.48
C GLU A 308 14.58 -13.68 5.44
N LEU A 309 14.23 -14.15 6.61
CA LEU A 309 13.05 -14.98 6.84
C LEU A 309 12.00 -14.15 7.57
N ARG A 310 10.80 -14.03 7.00
CA ARG A 310 9.68 -13.24 7.55
C ARG A 310 8.42 -14.08 7.63
N GLY A 311 7.69 -13.95 8.73
CA GLY A 311 6.32 -14.42 8.89
C GLY A 311 5.39 -13.26 9.20
N PHE A 312 4.15 -13.29 8.71
CA PHE A 312 3.19 -12.23 8.99
C PHE A 312 1.76 -12.72 9.21
N LEU A 313 1.00 -11.87 9.93
CA LEU A 313 -0.46 -11.94 10.04
C LEU A 313 -1.04 -10.60 9.61
N ALA A 314 -2.04 -10.61 8.72
CA ALA A 314 -2.73 -9.42 8.24
C ALA A 314 -4.24 -9.56 8.43
N TYR A 315 -4.90 -8.47 8.86
CA TYR A 315 -6.34 -8.45 9.11
C TYR A 315 -6.97 -7.13 8.61
N PRO A 316 -8.06 -7.19 7.81
CA PRO A 316 -8.84 -6.04 7.38
C PRO A 316 -9.79 -5.60 8.49
N PHE A 317 -9.41 -4.61 9.30
CA PHE A 317 -10.28 -4.05 10.34
C PHE A 317 -11.52 -3.39 9.73
N LEU A 318 -11.30 -2.59 8.68
CA LEU A 318 -12.36 -2.01 7.87
C LEU A 318 -12.10 -2.36 6.41
N ARG A 319 -13.11 -2.84 5.70
CA ARG A 319 -13.05 -3.17 4.28
C ARG A 319 -14.34 -2.74 3.62
N GLY A 320 -14.34 -1.57 3.01
CA GLY A 320 -15.45 -0.97 2.29
C GLY A 320 -14.97 -0.39 0.96
N ARG A 321 -15.84 0.23 0.20
CA ARG A 321 -15.49 0.83 -1.10
C ARG A 321 -14.62 2.06 -0.94
N HIS A 322 -14.97 2.93 0.00
CA HIS A 322 -14.38 4.26 0.12
C HIS A 322 -13.39 4.38 1.28
N PHE A 323 -13.39 3.42 2.21
CA PHE A 323 -12.52 3.47 3.37
C PHE A 323 -12.06 2.09 3.79
N ASN A 324 -10.74 1.92 3.83
CA ASN A 324 -10.10 0.66 4.15
C ASN A 324 -9.05 0.85 5.23
N VAL A 325 -9.00 -0.07 6.20
CA VAL A 325 -7.98 -0.13 7.26
C VAL A 325 -7.53 -1.57 7.43
N PHE A 326 -6.26 -1.82 7.21
CA PHE A 326 -5.62 -3.11 7.42
C PHE A 326 -4.59 -2.99 8.53
N GLY A 327 -4.52 -3.98 9.39
CA GLY A 327 -3.44 -4.14 10.34
C GLY A 327 -2.59 -5.34 9.99
N GLN A 328 -1.29 -5.24 10.20
CA GLN A 328 -0.36 -6.33 9.97
C GLN A 328 0.67 -6.39 11.10
N VAL A 329 1.05 -7.61 11.44
CA VAL A 329 2.16 -7.90 12.36
C VAL A 329 3.15 -8.77 11.61
N ASP A 330 4.39 -8.34 11.55
CA ASP A 330 5.51 -9.04 10.93
C ASP A 330 6.51 -9.45 11.99
N VAL A 331 7.07 -10.64 11.86
CA VAL A 331 8.23 -11.11 12.63
C VAL A 331 9.28 -11.54 11.63
N SER A 332 10.48 -11.01 11.73
CA SER A 332 11.54 -11.33 10.79
C SER A 332 12.91 -11.48 11.45
N ARG A 333 13.75 -12.26 10.80
CA ARG A 333 15.17 -12.37 11.05
C ARG A 333 15.93 -12.12 9.77
N LEU A 334 16.81 -11.12 9.78
CA LEU A 334 17.70 -10.73 8.70
C LEU A 334 19.13 -11.06 9.11
N GLU A 335 19.85 -11.76 8.25
CA GLU A 335 21.28 -12.07 8.39
C GLU A 335 22.04 -11.34 7.29
N LEU A 336 23.11 -10.67 7.67
CA LEU A 336 23.93 -9.82 6.82
C LEU A 336 25.39 -10.22 6.98
N GLU A 337 26.08 -10.48 5.87
CA GLU A 337 27.49 -10.79 5.84
C GLU A 337 28.21 -9.87 4.87
N ASP A 338 29.34 -9.30 5.31
CA ASP A 338 30.22 -8.46 4.48
C ASP A 338 31.66 -8.90 4.65
N SER A 339 32.39 -9.00 3.54
CA SER A 339 33.82 -9.34 3.54
C SER A 339 34.60 -8.57 2.48
N ASN A 340 35.90 -8.41 2.71
CA ASN A 340 36.82 -7.82 1.74
C ASN A 340 38.23 -8.40 1.86
N ASN A 341 39.10 -8.11 0.87
CA ASN A 341 40.49 -8.60 0.84
C ASN A 341 41.43 -7.95 1.87
N SER A 342 41.00 -6.93 2.62
CA SER A 342 41.75 -6.35 3.74
C SER A 342 41.50 -7.05 5.09
N GLY A 343 40.65 -8.10 5.09
CA GLY A 343 40.33 -8.91 6.25
C GLY A 343 39.18 -8.37 7.08
N LEU A 344 38.31 -7.53 6.48
CA LEU A 344 37.03 -7.20 7.07
C LEU A 344 36.12 -8.42 6.92
N GLU A 345 35.53 -8.83 8.03
CA GLU A 345 34.42 -9.77 8.11
C GLU A 345 33.41 -9.16 9.09
N ALA A 346 32.20 -8.87 8.63
CA ALA A 346 31.16 -8.27 9.45
C ALA A 346 29.88 -9.09 9.29
N ASP A 347 29.53 -9.85 10.32
CA ASP A 347 28.31 -10.63 10.40
C ASP A 347 27.35 -9.95 11.36
N ARG A 348 26.15 -9.66 10.86
CA ARG A 348 25.09 -9.01 11.65
C ARG A 348 23.80 -9.80 11.55
N THR A 349 23.06 -9.86 12.63
CA THR A 349 21.75 -10.48 12.70
C THR A 349 20.76 -9.47 13.26
N ILE A 350 19.64 -9.28 12.61
CA ILE A 350 18.57 -8.38 13.06
C ILE A 350 17.28 -9.17 13.25
N ASP A 351 16.89 -9.34 14.52
CA ASP A 351 15.58 -9.87 14.88
C ASP A 351 14.59 -8.73 15.09
N LYS A 352 13.43 -8.77 14.41
CA LYS A 352 12.49 -7.64 14.39
C LYS A 352 11.03 -8.08 14.46
N VAL A 353 10.23 -7.30 15.19
CA VAL A 353 8.77 -7.33 15.15
C VAL A 353 8.30 -5.96 14.69
N GLU A 354 7.45 -5.93 13.65
CA GLU A 354 6.84 -4.70 13.15
C GLU A 354 5.32 -4.79 13.21
N PHE A 355 4.69 -3.74 13.74
CA PHE A 355 3.24 -3.54 13.73
C PHE A 355 2.92 -2.43 12.75
N SER A 356 2.06 -2.67 11.78
CA SER A 356 1.67 -1.65 10.83
C SER A 356 0.15 -1.54 10.68
N LEU A 357 -0.30 -0.30 10.46
CA LEU A 357 -1.64 0.05 10.00
C LEU A 357 -1.51 0.72 8.65
N HIS A 358 -2.25 0.27 7.66
CA HIS A 358 -2.26 0.88 6.33
C HIS A 358 -3.68 0.84 5.75
N GLY A 359 -3.93 1.69 4.79
CA GLY A 359 -5.22 1.73 4.13
C GLY A 359 -5.35 2.88 3.15
N ASP A 360 -6.58 3.07 2.70
CA ASP A 360 -6.94 4.13 1.78
C ASP A 360 -8.32 4.73 2.13
N HIS A 361 -8.49 5.96 1.69
CA HIS A 361 -9.75 6.69 1.78
C HIS A 361 -10.01 7.40 0.46
N ASP A 362 -11.09 7.00 -0.20
CA ASP A 362 -11.62 7.63 -1.41
C ASP A 362 -12.69 8.65 -1.02
N ASP A 363 -12.56 9.88 -1.46
CA ASP A 363 -13.47 10.97 -1.15
C ASP A 363 -13.69 11.88 -2.37
N ASP A 364 -14.79 12.61 -2.36
CA ASP A 364 -15.20 13.58 -3.39
C ASP A 364 -14.93 15.05 -2.98
N HIS A 365 -14.08 15.29 -1.95
CA HIS A 365 -13.71 16.63 -1.53
C HIS A 365 -12.95 17.37 -2.64
N TRP A 366 -13.56 18.44 -3.17
CA TRP A 366 -13.09 19.30 -4.29
C TRP A 366 -13.05 18.65 -5.66
N ALA A 367 -13.22 17.39 -5.80
CA ALA A 367 -13.28 16.46 -6.90
C ALA A 367 -12.76 15.10 -6.40
N ASP A 368 -12.86 14.04 -7.19
CA ASP A 368 -12.43 12.69 -6.79
C ASP A 368 -10.99 12.67 -6.32
N GLY A 369 -10.74 12.13 -5.13
CA GLY A 369 -9.41 12.01 -4.55
C GLY A 369 -9.26 10.75 -3.73
N VAL A 370 -8.06 10.14 -3.77
CA VAL A 370 -7.72 8.97 -2.94
C VAL A 370 -6.55 9.31 -2.06
N THR A 371 -6.72 9.13 -0.75
CA THR A 371 -5.66 9.26 0.24
C THR A 371 -5.22 7.88 0.69
N TYR A 372 -3.93 7.62 0.67
CA TYR A 372 -3.28 6.42 1.18
C TYR A 372 -2.50 6.75 2.42
N TYR A 373 -2.42 5.81 3.35
CA TYR A 373 -1.64 5.97 4.57
C TYR A 373 -1.05 4.65 5.04
N ARG A 374 0.14 4.74 5.63
CA ARG A 374 0.80 3.65 6.35
C ARG A 374 1.51 4.22 7.56
N LEU A 375 1.32 3.58 8.71
CA LEU A 375 2.03 3.85 9.96
C LEU A 375 2.60 2.53 10.45
N ALA A 376 3.88 2.50 10.81
CA ALA A 376 4.53 1.29 11.28
C ALA A 376 5.46 1.56 12.46
N VAL A 377 5.41 0.69 13.45
CA VAL A 377 6.34 0.66 14.59
C VAL A 377 7.10 -0.64 14.54
N ALA A 378 8.41 -0.57 14.41
CA ALA A 378 9.31 -1.71 14.49
C ALA A 378 10.10 -1.67 15.80
N LEU A 379 10.20 -2.83 16.43
CA LEU A 379 11.08 -3.09 17.57
C LEU A 379 12.00 -4.24 17.18
N GLY A 380 13.30 -4.06 17.33
CA GLY A 380 14.27 -5.06 16.93
C GLY A 380 15.49 -5.08 17.84
N ASP A 381 16.33 -6.06 17.57
CA ASP A 381 17.62 -6.26 18.23
C ASP A 381 18.68 -6.59 17.18
N VAL A 382 19.81 -5.89 17.24
CA VAL A 382 20.96 -6.09 16.35
C VAL A 382 22.02 -6.86 17.10
N GLY A 383 22.41 -8.02 16.61
CA GLY A 383 23.56 -8.77 17.07
C GLY A 383 24.72 -8.64 16.09
N ILE A 384 25.91 -8.30 16.59
CA ILE A 384 27.15 -8.31 15.81
C ILE A 384 27.94 -9.57 16.16
N ASN A 385 28.19 -10.41 15.17
CA ASN A 385 28.83 -11.70 15.31
C ASN A 385 30.18 -11.74 14.55
N GLY A 386 30.99 -12.73 14.81
CA GLY A 386 32.12 -13.15 13.97
C GLY A 386 33.41 -12.38 14.13
N ASN A 387 33.41 -11.05 14.15
CA ASN A 387 34.65 -10.23 14.17
C ASN A 387 34.74 -9.30 15.39
N ASP A 388 35.58 -9.66 16.37
CA ASP A 388 35.78 -8.87 17.58
C ASP A 388 36.25 -7.42 17.31
N ALA A 389 36.96 -7.18 16.20
CA ALA A 389 37.44 -5.84 15.84
C ALA A 389 36.31 -4.98 15.28
N PHE A 390 35.39 -5.56 14.48
CA PHE A 390 34.19 -4.88 13.97
C PHE A 390 33.25 -4.53 15.13
N LYS A 391 33.00 -5.49 16.02
CA LYS A 391 32.20 -5.25 17.22
C LYS A 391 32.81 -4.16 18.12
N ALA A 392 34.11 -4.21 18.38
CA ALA A 392 34.79 -3.18 19.18
C ALA A 392 34.77 -1.79 18.51
N PHE A 393 34.73 -1.73 17.18
CA PHE A 393 34.54 -0.49 16.44
C PHE A 393 33.12 0.06 16.64
N ASP A 394 32.09 -0.77 16.52
CA ASP A 394 30.70 -0.38 16.76
C ASP A 394 30.49 0.11 18.20
N ASP A 395 30.95 -0.65 19.19
CA ASP A 395 30.87 -0.31 20.61
C ASP A 395 31.53 1.05 20.99
N GLN A 396 32.50 1.53 20.20
CA GLN A 396 33.21 2.76 20.44
C GLN A 396 32.70 3.94 19.61
N ASN A 397 31.87 3.70 18.60
CA ASN A 397 31.46 4.69 17.61
C ASN A 397 29.94 4.71 17.44
N SER A 398 29.41 3.88 16.56
CA SER A 398 27.99 3.92 16.13
C SER A 398 27.03 3.34 17.16
N GLU A 399 27.48 2.42 18.01
CA GLU A 399 26.69 1.76 19.05
C GLU A 399 25.36 1.21 18.49
N THR A 400 25.43 0.50 17.33
CA THR A 400 24.24 -0.04 16.67
C THR A 400 23.81 -1.38 17.23
N GLU A 401 24.71 -2.11 17.93
CA GLU A 401 24.38 -3.38 18.57
C GLU A 401 23.34 -3.20 19.68
N GLY A 402 22.39 -4.12 19.78
CA GLY A 402 21.34 -4.13 20.79
C GLY A 402 19.97 -3.70 20.31
N GLY A 403 19.08 -3.39 21.27
CA GLY A 403 17.68 -3.16 20.98
C GLY A 403 17.42 -1.79 20.36
N PHE A 404 16.62 -1.71 19.29
CA PHE A 404 16.21 -0.47 18.65
C PHE A 404 14.70 -0.37 18.48
N GLY A 405 14.23 0.88 18.36
CA GLY A 405 12.85 1.22 17.98
C GLY A 405 12.84 2.14 16.77
N ARG A 406 11.90 1.89 15.83
CA ARG A 406 11.72 2.68 14.61
C ARG A 406 10.25 2.94 14.38
N PHE A 407 9.91 4.19 14.03
CA PHE A 407 8.57 4.58 13.60
C PHE A 407 8.65 5.11 12.17
N ASN A 408 7.86 4.51 11.26
CA ASN A 408 7.72 4.94 9.88
C ASN A 408 6.31 5.47 9.64
N TYR A 409 6.21 6.50 8.82
CA TYR A 409 4.94 7.05 8.35
C TYR A 409 4.99 7.32 6.85
N GLU A 410 3.87 7.05 6.19
CA GLU A 410 3.67 7.32 4.77
C GLU A 410 2.24 7.83 4.57
N PHE A 411 2.12 8.96 3.88
CA PHE A 411 0.86 9.54 3.44
C PHE A 411 0.99 9.90 1.97
N ALA A 412 0.01 9.55 1.17
CA ALA A 412 -0.02 9.95 -0.23
C ALA A 412 -1.44 10.31 -0.64
N ARG A 413 -1.59 11.34 -1.48
CA ARG A 413 -2.87 11.74 -2.02
C ARG A 413 -2.77 11.91 -3.53
N LEU A 414 -3.62 11.19 -4.24
CA LEU A 414 -3.91 11.42 -5.64
C LEU A 414 -5.20 12.24 -5.71
N GLN A 415 -5.13 13.46 -6.23
CA GLN A 415 -6.26 14.37 -6.33
C GLN A 415 -6.53 14.70 -7.78
N HIS A 416 -7.71 14.40 -8.27
CA HIS A 416 -8.20 14.93 -9.53
C HIS A 416 -8.45 16.45 -9.40
N ILE A 417 -8.02 17.23 -10.39
CA ILE A 417 -8.22 18.70 -10.38
C ILE A 417 -9.32 19.06 -11.37
N GLN A 418 -9.11 18.79 -12.65
CA GLN A 418 -10.08 19.06 -13.71
C GLN A 418 -9.71 18.34 -15.01
N GLY A 419 -10.66 17.70 -15.68
CA GLY A 419 -10.45 17.04 -16.96
C GLY A 419 -9.40 15.94 -16.84
N ASN A 420 -8.27 16.06 -17.51
CA ASN A 420 -7.17 15.10 -17.48
C ASN A 420 -6.04 15.51 -16.52
N LEU A 421 -6.25 16.56 -15.73
CA LEU A 421 -5.24 17.10 -14.82
C LEU A 421 -5.45 16.56 -13.41
N SER A 422 -4.40 15.98 -12.83
CA SER A 422 -4.36 15.51 -11.45
C SER A 422 -3.05 15.92 -10.77
N THR A 423 -3.04 15.85 -9.45
CA THR A 423 -1.83 16.01 -8.66
C THR A 423 -1.64 14.81 -7.73
N PHE A 424 -0.39 14.44 -7.53
CA PHE A 424 0.00 13.44 -6.54
C PHE A 424 0.94 14.10 -5.54
N LEU A 425 0.63 13.97 -4.27
CA LEU A 425 1.44 14.47 -3.17
C LEU A 425 1.73 13.32 -2.22
N SER A 426 3.00 13.13 -1.85
CA SER A 426 3.36 12.15 -0.83
C SER A 426 4.33 12.72 0.19
N LEU A 427 4.19 12.24 1.41
CA LEU A 427 5.04 12.53 2.56
C LEU A 427 5.36 11.21 3.25
N SER A 428 6.63 10.86 3.35
CA SER A 428 7.10 9.70 4.08
C SER A 428 8.24 10.06 5.00
N GLY A 429 8.48 9.25 6.03
CA GLY A 429 9.61 9.49 6.91
C GLY A 429 9.78 8.43 7.99
N GLN A 430 10.86 8.60 8.74
CA GLN A 430 11.31 7.69 9.77
C GLN A 430 11.84 8.45 10.99
N PHE A 431 11.50 7.95 12.17
CA PHE A 431 12.14 8.31 13.44
C PHE A 431 12.77 7.08 14.07
N ALA A 432 13.92 7.24 14.69
CA ALA A 432 14.67 6.18 15.36
C ALA A 432 14.89 6.49 16.84
N SER A 433 14.98 5.43 17.66
CA SER A 433 15.29 5.56 19.09
C SER A 433 16.79 5.77 19.35
N GLN A 434 17.65 5.27 18.46
CA GLN A 434 19.11 5.26 18.54
C GLN A 434 19.72 5.19 17.14
N ASN A 435 21.04 5.11 17.04
CA ASN A 435 21.71 4.79 15.78
C ASN A 435 21.25 3.43 15.26
N LEU A 436 21.02 3.34 13.97
CA LEU A 436 20.50 2.15 13.32
C LEU A 436 21.58 1.46 12.49
N ASP A 437 21.47 0.14 12.41
CA ASP A 437 22.15 -0.63 11.37
C ASP A 437 21.78 -0.10 9.97
N SER A 438 22.71 -0.18 9.02
CA SER A 438 22.51 0.32 7.64
C SER A 438 21.24 -0.22 6.98
N SER A 439 20.87 -1.48 7.26
CA SER A 439 19.64 -2.12 6.74
C SER A 439 18.34 -1.52 7.30
N GLN A 440 18.41 -0.72 8.36
CA GLN A 440 17.25 -0.12 9.02
C GLN A 440 17.16 1.40 8.81
N LYS A 441 18.13 2.03 8.14
CA LYS A 441 18.15 3.47 7.88
C LYS A 441 17.15 3.91 6.82
N PHE A 442 16.86 5.20 6.79
CA PHE A 442 16.01 5.87 5.79
C PHE A 442 16.87 6.37 4.64
N PHE A 443 16.51 6.01 3.40
CA PHE A 443 17.28 6.33 2.20
C PHE A 443 16.67 7.50 1.43
N ILE A 444 17.53 8.39 0.91
CA ILE A 444 17.17 9.51 0.06
C ILE A 444 18.10 9.50 -1.17
N GLY A 445 17.50 9.69 -2.35
CA GLY A 445 18.13 9.60 -3.66
C GLY A 445 17.53 8.46 -4.49
N GLY A 446 17.63 8.58 -5.80
CA GLY A 446 17.08 7.62 -6.74
C GLY A 446 15.70 7.99 -7.30
N PRO A 447 15.18 7.18 -8.23
CA PRO A 447 14.00 7.50 -9.03
C PRO A 447 12.71 7.63 -8.22
N PHE A 448 12.63 6.95 -7.08
CA PHE A 448 11.45 6.95 -6.20
C PHE A 448 11.56 7.93 -5.04
N SER A 449 12.61 8.71 -4.98
CA SER A 449 12.90 9.64 -3.91
C SER A 449 13.26 11.02 -4.50
N VAL A 450 14.48 11.48 -4.35
CA VAL A 450 14.96 12.74 -4.91
C VAL A 450 15.71 12.44 -6.21
N ALA A 451 14.97 12.38 -7.33
CA ALA A 451 15.39 11.78 -8.59
C ALA A 451 16.56 12.49 -9.31
N GLY A 452 17.02 13.64 -8.83
CA GLY A 452 18.23 14.30 -9.33
C GLY A 452 19.53 13.69 -8.81
N TYR A 453 19.45 12.76 -7.85
CA TYR A 453 20.58 12.14 -7.17
C TYR A 453 20.65 10.63 -7.41
N PRO A 454 21.82 9.99 -7.23
CA PRO A 454 21.95 8.54 -7.31
C PRO A 454 21.04 7.81 -6.34
N THR A 455 20.78 6.53 -6.62
CA THR A 455 20.08 5.66 -5.68
C THR A 455 20.84 5.57 -4.36
N GLY A 456 20.14 5.83 -3.26
CA GLY A 456 20.72 5.77 -1.92
C GLY A 456 21.81 6.82 -1.63
N GLU A 457 21.78 8.01 -2.22
CA GLU A 457 22.76 9.09 -1.99
C GLU A 457 22.98 9.39 -0.51
N ILE A 458 21.88 9.45 0.26
CA ILE A 458 21.91 9.61 1.71
C ILE A 458 21.24 8.42 2.40
N SER A 459 21.84 8.04 3.53
CA SER A 459 21.29 7.03 4.43
C SER A 459 21.30 7.61 5.86
N GLY A 460 20.13 7.83 6.45
CA GLY A 460 19.99 8.44 7.78
C GLY A 460 19.16 7.61 8.76
N ASP A 461 19.41 7.74 10.04
CA ASP A 461 18.60 7.10 11.08
C ASP A 461 17.20 7.70 11.14
N GLU A 462 17.11 9.00 10.88
CA GLU A 462 15.85 9.73 10.78
C GLU A 462 15.79 10.47 9.45
N GLY A 463 14.58 10.62 8.90
CA GLY A 463 14.40 11.38 7.67
C GLY A 463 12.96 11.63 7.33
N THR A 464 12.77 12.54 6.36
CA THR A 464 11.47 12.87 5.78
C THR A 464 11.65 13.14 4.30
N LEU A 465 10.77 12.61 3.48
CA LEU A 465 10.70 12.81 2.04
C LEU A 465 9.34 13.39 1.66
N LEU A 466 9.36 14.52 0.97
CA LEU A 466 8.21 15.13 0.33
C LEU A 466 8.35 14.96 -1.19
N HIS A 467 7.30 14.51 -1.85
CA HIS A 467 7.23 14.44 -3.31
C HIS A 467 5.90 15.02 -3.80
N ALA A 468 5.94 15.85 -4.82
CA ALA A 468 4.76 16.48 -5.42
C ALA A 468 4.84 16.42 -6.94
N ASP A 469 3.81 15.85 -7.57
CA ASP A 469 3.64 15.77 -9.03
C ASP A 469 2.42 16.55 -9.48
N LEU A 470 2.53 17.23 -10.60
CA LEU A 470 1.41 17.65 -11.42
C LEU A 470 1.39 16.77 -12.68
N ARG A 471 0.28 16.06 -12.92
CA ARG A 471 0.12 15.02 -13.94
C ARG A 471 -0.95 15.42 -14.94
N TYR A 472 -0.70 15.11 -16.22
CA TYR A 472 -1.68 15.27 -17.28
C TYR A 472 -1.77 14.03 -18.13
N ASP A 473 -2.99 13.48 -18.29
CA ASP A 473 -3.26 12.24 -19.03
C ASP A 473 -3.72 12.54 -20.45
N PHE A 474 -3.03 11.93 -21.42
CA PHE A 474 -3.36 11.94 -22.82
C PHE A 474 -3.90 10.58 -23.23
N TYR A 475 -5.21 10.50 -23.48
CA TYR A 475 -5.88 9.26 -23.87
C TYR A 475 -5.98 9.12 -25.39
N ASN A 476 -6.10 7.88 -25.86
CA ASN A 476 -6.38 7.54 -27.27
C ASN A 476 -5.36 8.14 -28.27
N LEU A 477 -4.08 8.06 -27.95
CA LEU A 477 -3.03 8.53 -28.83
C LEU A 477 -2.93 7.69 -30.12
N PRO A 478 -2.47 8.26 -31.28
CA PRO A 478 -2.42 7.56 -32.54
C PRO A 478 -1.61 6.25 -32.54
N TRP A 479 -0.64 6.13 -31.63
CA TRP A 479 0.21 4.92 -31.46
C TRP A 479 -0.38 3.89 -30.48
N ARG A 480 -1.68 3.91 -30.23
CA ARG A 480 -2.40 3.01 -29.32
C ARG A 480 -1.82 3.00 -27.90
N GLY A 481 -2.42 3.73 -26.99
CA GLY A 481 -2.00 3.77 -25.61
C GLY A 481 -2.32 5.08 -24.93
N ASN A 482 -2.07 5.12 -23.64
CA ASN A 482 -2.29 6.28 -22.78
C ASN A 482 -0.93 6.80 -22.31
N LEU A 483 -0.71 8.09 -22.47
CA LEU A 483 0.49 8.78 -21.99
C LEU A 483 0.11 9.67 -20.81
N GLN A 484 0.74 9.48 -19.68
CA GLN A 484 0.76 10.45 -18.59
C GLN A 484 2.09 11.21 -18.63
N ALA A 485 2.02 12.53 -18.69
CA ALA A 485 3.18 13.40 -18.53
C ALA A 485 3.10 14.10 -17.17
N SER A 486 4.24 14.28 -16.52
CA SER A 486 4.30 14.93 -15.22
C SER A 486 5.45 15.93 -15.10
N VAL A 487 5.26 16.90 -14.23
CA VAL A 487 6.31 17.71 -13.65
C VAL A 487 6.33 17.46 -12.16
N PHE A 488 7.52 17.34 -11.58
CA PHE A 488 7.63 17.01 -10.17
C PHE A 488 8.64 17.88 -9.44
N TYR A 489 8.45 17.95 -8.13
CA TYR A 489 9.41 18.46 -7.16
C TYR A 489 9.48 17.46 -5.99
N ALA A 490 10.71 17.16 -5.56
CA ALA A 490 10.97 16.30 -4.41
C ALA A 490 12.00 16.94 -3.48
N ALA A 491 11.80 16.81 -2.18
CA ALA A 491 12.71 17.28 -1.15
C ALA A 491 12.84 16.21 -0.05
N GLY A 492 14.07 15.79 0.22
CA GLY A 492 14.40 14.83 1.26
C GLY A 492 15.31 15.45 2.31
N TRP A 493 14.98 15.27 3.56
CA TRP A 493 15.78 15.63 4.70
C TRP A 493 16.14 14.39 5.49
N ALA A 494 17.40 14.27 5.91
CA ALA A 494 17.88 13.19 6.77
C ALA A 494 18.78 13.69 7.89
N LYS A 495 18.71 13.01 9.03
CA LYS A 495 19.69 13.01 10.08
C LYS A 495 20.50 11.73 9.98
N LEU A 496 21.81 11.82 9.66
CA LEU A 496 22.65 10.67 9.33
C LEU A 496 22.78 9.70 10.49
N PHE A 497 23.03 10.26 11.68
CA PHE A 497 23.15 9.51 12.93
C PHE A 497 22.27 10.14 14.00
N LYS A 498 21.52 9.32 14.73
CA LYS A 498 20.71 9.78 15.86
C LYS A 498 21.58 10.44 16.90
N ASP A 499 22.66 9.78 17.25
CA ASP A 499 23.66 10.23 18.19
C ASP A 499 25.04 10.18 17.52
N THR A 500 25.73 11.31 17.51
CA THR A 500 27.07 11.44 16.92
C THR A 500 28.17 11.16 17.95
N TRP A 501 29.31 10.68 17.49
CA TRP A 501 30.50 10.41 18.31
C TRP A 501 31.69 11.24 17.82
N SER A 502 32.82 11.16 18.51
CA SER A 502 34.01 11.89 18.09
C SER A 502 34.60 11.32 16.81
N GLY A 503 34.69 12.15 15.76
CA GLY A 503 35.21 11.74 14.43
C GLY A 503 34.18 11.03 13.55
N TRP A 504 32.86 11.13 13.84
CA TRP A 504 31.80 10.55 13.07
C TRP A 504 31.78 11.03 11.60
N ASN A 505 32.26 12.23 11.34
CA ASN A 505 32.33 12.86 10.03
C ASN A 505 33.76 12.93 9.44
N ASP A 506 34.72 12.14 9.94
CA ASP A 506 36.01 11.99 9.30
C ASP A 506 35.89 11.18 7.99
N PRO A 507 36.58 11.53 6.90
CA PRO A 507 37.56 12.62 6.77
C PRO A 507 36.96 13.99 6.37
N ASN A 508 35.65 14.17 6.33
CA ASN A 508 34.99 15.43 5.98
C ASN A 508 34.44 16.15 7.23
N PRO A 509 35.24 16.93 7.97
CA PRO A 509 34.77 17.61 9.20
C PRO A 509 33.69 18.69 8.95
N GLU A 510 33.48 19.11 7.71
CA GLU A 510 32.46 20.09 7.32
C GLU A 510 31.10 19.43 7.07
N LEU A 511 31.03 18.10 7.02
CA LEU A 511 29.77 17.37 6.83
C LEU A 511 28.84 17.58 8.02
N ASP A 512 27.65 18.14 7.77
CA ASP A 512 26.60 18.27 8.78
C ASP A 512 25.88 16.93 8.98
N ASN A 513 25.45 16.66 10.21
CA ASN A 513 24.60 15.51 10.51
C ASN A 513 23.17 15.63 9.95
N HIS A 514 22.78 16.83 9.50
CA HIS A 514 21.49 17.13 8.90
C HIS A 514 21.68 17.54 7.45
N ILE A 515 21.22 16.70 6.53
CA ILE A 515 21.38 16.91 5.10
C ILE A 515 20.01 17.06 4.43
N MET A 516 19.92 17.97 3.47
CA MET A 516 18.73 18.17 2.66
C MET A 516 19.08 18.07 1.17
N LEU A 517 18.41 17.16 0.47
CA LEU A 517 18.48 17.06 -0.99
C LEU A 517 17.17 17.48 -1.61
N GLN A 518 17.25 18.16 -2.77
CA GLN A 518 16.07 18.62 -3.50
C GLN A 518 16.25 18.34 -4.99
N SER A 519 15.17 17.98 -5.67
CA SER A 519 15.15 17.85 -7.12
C SER A 519 13.84 18.32 -7.73
N ALA A 520 13.90 18.77 -8.97
CA ALA A 520 12.73 19.04 -9.80
C ALA A 520 12.95 18.41 -11.17
N GLY A 521 11.87 18.05 -11.85
CA GLY A 521 12.04 17.38 -13.14
C GLY A 521 10.75 17.08 -13.86
N PHE A 522 10.90 16.21 -14.85
CA PHE A 522 9.84 15.77 -15.73
C PHE A 522 9.74 14.25 -15.71
N GLY A 523 8.52 13.74 -15.80
CA GLY A 523 8.25 12.33 -15.90
C GLY A 523 7.27 12.03 -17.02
N PHE A 524 7.31 10.78 -17.49
CA PHE A 524 6.26 10.23 -18.33
C PHE A 524 6.01 8.76 -18.00
N THR A 525 4.78 8.33 -18.20
CA THR A 525 4.40 6.92 -18.21
C THR A 525 3.55 6.67 -19.45
N GLN A 526 4.02 5.80 -20.32
CA GLN A 526 3.30 5.35 -21.50
C GLN A 526 2.83 3.91 -21.27
N THR A 527 1.53 3.67 -21.42
CA THR A 527 0.93 2.34 -21.29
C THR A 527 0.35 1.92 -22.65
N TRP A 528 0.66 0.70 -23.10
CA TRP A 528 0.10 0.08 -24.30
C TRP A 528 -0.70 -1.16 -23.92
N ASP A 529 -1.95 -1.19 -24.34
CA ASP A 529 -2.87 -2.34 -24.19
C ASP A 529 -2.83 -3.02 -22.81
N GLU A 530 -2.55 -2.24 -21.74
CA GLU A 530 -2.41 -2.69 -20.36
C GLU A 530 -1.30 -3.74 -20.11
N THR A 531 -0.62 -4.18 -21.18
CA THR A 531 0.40 -5.23 -21.12
C THR A 531 1.82 -4.69 -21.05
N PHE A 532 2.09 -3.53 -21.65
CA PHE A 532 3.43 -2.94 -21.63
C PHE A 532 3.40 -1.50 -21.09
N VAL A 533 4.26 -1.23 -20.12
CA VAL A 533 4.42 0.10 -19.51
C VAL A 533 5.87 0.56 -19.67
N LEU A 534 6.07 1.76 -20.20
CA LEU A 534 7.36 2.43 -20.24
C LEU A 534 7.29 3.69 -19.38
N ARG A 535 8.20 3.81 -18.43
CA ARG A 535 8.36 4.99 -17.57
C ARG A 535 9.69 5.64 -17.81
N GLY A 536 9.69 6.98 -17.75
CA GLY A 536 10.92 7.76 -17.79
C GLY A 536 10.83 8.94 -16.85
N LEU A 537 11.94 9.26 -16.20
CA LEU A 537 12.11 10.41 -15.32
C LEU A 537 13.40 11.13 -15.67
N LEU A 538 13.37 12.45 -15.66
CA LEU A 538 14.56 13.31 -15.76
C LEU A 538 14.54 14.24 -14.56
N GLY A 539 15.40 13.99 -13.60
CA GLY A 539 15.53 14.79 -12.38
C GLY A 539 16.75 15.70 -12.43
N TYR A 540 16.57 16.94 -12.03
CA TYR A 540 17.63 17.92 -11.83
C TYR A 540 17.77 18.23 -10.35
N GLN A 541 19.01 18.34 -9.89
CA GLN A 541 19.32 18.80 -8.53
C GLN A 541 18.91 20.27 -8.35
N VAL A 542 18.35 20.59 -7.20
CA VAL A 542 17.98 21.95 -6.80
C VAL A 542 18.74 22.29 -5.51
N GLY A 543 19.51 23.37 -5.54
CA GLY A 543 20.38 23.75 -4.42
C GLY A 543 21.76 23.09 -4.48
N SER A 544 22.45 23.05 -3.35
CA SER A 544 23.77 22.42 -3.18
C SER A 544 23.61 20.95 -2.76
N ASN A 545 24.53 20.11 -3.20
CA ASN A 545 24.69 18.76 -2.69
C ASN A 545 25.74 18.75 -1.58
N GLU A 546 25.32 18.60 -0.35
CA GLU A 546 26.21 18.58 0.82
C GLU A 546 26.96 17.25 0.98
N THR A 547 26.60 16.22 0.19
CA THR A 547 27.24 14.90 0.19
C THR A 547 28.33 14.76 -0.88
N GLU A 548 28.52 15.78 -1.72
CA GLU A 548 29.61 15.79 -2.69
C GLU A 548 30.98 15.74 -1.99
N ASP A 549 31.89 14.97 -2.57
CA ASP A 549 33.28 14.98 -2.15
C ASP A 549 33.85 16.40 -2.30
N PRO A 550 34.35 17.02 -1.22
CA PRO A 550 34.78 18.43 -1.23
C PRO A 550 35.97 18.72 -2.15
N ASP A 551 36.78 17.71 -2.48
CA ASP A 551 37.95 17.86 -3.33
C ASP A 551 37.63 17.67 -4.82
N SER A 552 36.73 16.73 -5.16
CA SER A 552 36.37 16.42 -6.56
C SER A 552 35.05 17.04 -7.01
N GLY A 553 34.13 17.38 -6.09
CA GLY A 553 32.78 17.83 -6.40
C GLY A 553 31.90 16.72 -6.99
N GLU A 554 32.22 15.47 -6.66
CA GLU A 554 31.51 14.28 -7.15
C GLU A 554 30.50 13.78 -6.09
N ALA A 555 29.32 13.38 -6.55
CA ALA A 555 28.34 12.66 -5.75
C ALA A 555 28.86 11.27 -5.33
N THR A 556 28.15 10.57 -4.46
CA THR A 556 28.56 9.25 -3.94
C THR A 556 28.86 8.21 -5.03
N ASP A 557 28.35 8.36 -6.24
CA ASP A 557 28.59 7.51 -7.40
C ASP A 557 29.78 7.97 -8.28
N GLY A 558 30.56 8.93 -7.84
CA GLY A 558 31.68 9.47 -8.61
C GLY A 558 31.25 10.35 -9.81
N SER A 559 30.01 10.80 -9.86
CA SER A 559 29.49 11.65 -10.93
C SER A 559 29.36 13.11 -10.47
N SER A 560 29.84 14.03 -11.30
CA SER A 560 29.68 15.48 -11.13
C SER A 560 28.46 16.05 -11.86
N LYS A 561 27.50 15.20 -12.30
CA LYS A 561 26.32 15.64 -13.03
C LYS A 561 25.23 16.06 -12.05
N ASN A 562 24.64 17.22 -12.31
CA ASN A 562 23.51 17.75 -11.56
C ASN A 562 22.14 17.30 -12.10
N TYR A 563 22.11 16.22 -12.88
CA TYR A 563 20.88 15.61 -13.39
C TYR A 563 21.01 14.10 -13.53
N ARG A 564 19.86 13.40 -13.45
CA ARG A 564 19.74 11.96 -13.65
C ARG A 564 18.58 11.64 -14.58
N ALA A 565 18.74 10.60 -15.38
CA ALA A 565 17.69 10.06 -16.24
C ALA A 565 17.44 8.60 -15.86
N TRP A 566 16.19 8.31 -15.56
CA TRP A 566 15.72 6.99 -15.14
C TRP A 566 14.74 6.45 -16.16
N VAL A 567 14.86 5.18 -16.49
CA VAL A 567 13.97 4.49 -17.43
C VAL A 567 13.63 3.11 -16.91
N GLN A 568 12.36 2.73 -17.04
CA GLN A 568 11.88 1.38 -16.71
C GLN A 568 10.88 0.92 -17.77
N GLY A 569 11.08 -0.29 -18.29
CA GLY A 569 10.12 -1.02 -19.10
C GLY A 569 9.53 -2.19 -18.32
N ILE A 570 8.21 -2.37 -18.35
CA ILE A 570 7.51 -3.48 -17.67
C ILE A 570 6.58 -4.15 -18.67
N TYR A 571 6.67 -5.47 -18.77
CA TYR A 571 5.75 -6.30 -19.56
C TYR A 571 4.95 -7.20 -18.61
N TYR A 572 3.62 -7.11 -18.66
CA TYR A 572 2.68 -7.93 -17.88
C TYR A 572 2.12 -9.08 -18.73
N PHE A 573 1.91 -10.25 -18.13
CA PHE A 573 1.33 -11.44 -18.76
C PHE A 573 0.42 -12.22 -17.83
#